data_bba237a1ac086784dd255c70028ca0ba
#
_entry.id   bba237a1ac086784dd255c70028ca0ba
#
_cell.length_a   1.000
_cell.length_b   1.000
_cell.length_c   1.000
_cell.angle_alpha   90.00
_cell.angle_beta   90.00
_cell.angle_gamma   90.00
#
_symmetry.space_group_name_H-M   'P 1'
#
loop_
_entity.id
_entity.type
_entity.pdbx_description
1 polymer ?
#
loop_
_entity_poly.entity_id
_entity_poly.type
_entity_poly.pdbx_seq_one_letter_code
_entity_poly.pdbx_strand_id
1 'polypeptide(L)'
;PNITVIASAVAIRYLRNIVNIDFKSQAVKMNDVLDLGGRTLKFISAPNLHWPDTIYSYLVEEEILFTCDSFGSHYAFDDVLMSKLPVEKNDDYMDALLNYYNPIFAPFKTYVLKAIATLSGLNVKMICPGHGPVLDARIEEIINIYKEWSTEDFSAEKLVVIPFTSAYGYTKIMAETVKEGIVMVNPNVTVRLYDLDIKS
;
A
#
# COMPACT_ATOMS: atom_id res chain seq x y z
N PRO A 1 2.45 -6.74 -32.10
CA PRO A 1 2.67 -5.33 -31.87
C PRO A 1 4.11 -5.09 -31.40
N ASN A 2 4.70 -3.99 -31.86
CA ASN A 2 6.09 -3.66 -31.55
C ASN A 2 6.15 -2.90 -30.19
N ILE A 3 5.68 -3.56 -29.12
CA ILE A 3 5.60 -3.00 -27.76
C ILE A 3 6.70 -3.64 -26.92
N THR A 4 7.37 -2.83 -26.10
CA THR A 4 8.28 -3.32 -25.06
C THR A 4 7.65 -3.03 -23.70
N VAL A 5 7.49 -4.05 -22.87
CA VAL A 5 7.01 -3.91 -21.49
C VAL A 5 8.17 -3.51 -20.60
N ILE A 6 8.03 -2.39 -19.90
CA ILE A 6 9.03 -1.89 -18.96
C ILE A 6 8.43 -2.02 -17.55
N ALA A 7 9.04 -2.84 -16.70
CA ALA A 7 8.50 -3.14 -15.38
C ALA A 7 9.60 -3.68 -14.45
N SER A 8 9.28 -3.90 -13.17
CA SER A 8 10.18 -4.62 -12.28
C SER A 8 10.45 -6.04 -12.76
N ALA A 9 11.59 -6.62 -12.42
CA ALA A 9 11.91 -8.01 -12.79
C ALA A 9 10.86 -9.01 -12.27
N VAL A 10 10.24 -8.71 -11.11
CA VAL A 10 9.16 -9.51 -10.52
C VAL A 10 7.90 -9.43 -11.38
N ALA A 11 7.48 -8.20 -11.77
CA ALA A 11 6.32 -7.98 -12.63
C ALA A 11 6.48 -8.68 -14.00
N ILE A 12 7.67 -8.60 -14.61
CA ILE A 12 7.93 -9.30 -15.89
C ILE A 12 7.76 -10.81 -15.73
N ARG A 13 8.23 -11.39 -14.61
CA ARG A 13 8.06 -12.81 -14.34
C ARG A 13 6.58 -13.17 -14.16
N TYR A 14 5.81 -12.37 -13.45
CA TYR A 14 4.37 -12.58 -13.28
C TYR A 14 3.62 -12.48 -14.61
N LEU A 15 3.92 -11.45 -15.39
CA LEU A 15 3.30 -11.27 -16.71
C LEU A 15 3.54 -12.45 -17.64
N ARG A 16 4.76 -13.02 -17.67
CA ARG A 16 5.06 -14.22 -18.49
C ARG A 16 4.21 -15.43 -18.11
N ASN A 17 3.82 -15.54 -16.82
CA ASN A 17 2.97 -16.63 -16.35
C ASN A 17 1.48 -16.39 -16.60
N ILE A 18 1.06 -15.13 -16.80
CA ILE A 18 -0.35 -14.74 -16.93
C ILE A 18 -0.77 -14.60 -18.39
N VAL A 19 0.08 -13.99 -19.23
CA VAL A 19 -0.32 -13.57 -20.60
C VAL A 19 -0.24 -14.68 -21.62
N ASN A 20 0.55 -15.74 -21.36
CA ASN A 20 0.75 -16.91 -22.21
C ASN A 20 1.19 -16.57 -23.67
N ILE A 21 1.80 -15.42 -23.90
CA ILE A 21 2.38 -14.99 -25.16
C ILE A 21 3.77 -14.42 -24.93
N ASP A 22 4.64 -14.56 -25.91
CA ASP A 22 5.96 -13.92 -25.88
C ASP A 22 5.83 -12.41 -26.10
N PHE A 23 6.55 -11.64 -25.29
CA PHE A 23 6.63 -10.19 -25.40
C PHE A 23 8.05 -9.68 -25.13
N LYS A 24 8.40 -8.55 -25.75
CA LYS A 24 9.64 -7.85 -25.42
C LYS A 24 9.50 -7.20 -24.06
N SER A 25 10.52 -7.32 -23.21
CA SER A 25 10.53 -6.72 -21.89
C SER A 25 11.88 -6.16 -21.51
N GLN A 26 11.86 -5.11 -20.72
CA GLN A 26 13.02 -4.50 -20.09
C GLN A 26 12.76 -4.39 -18.58
N ALA A 27 13.59 -5.03 -17.79
CA ALA A 27 13.53 -4.91 -16.34
C ALA A 27 14.15 -3.58 -15.90
N VAL A 28 13.47 -2.90 -14.97
CA VAL A 28 13.96 -1.67 -14.33
C VAL A 28 13.98 -1.81 -12.81
N LYS A 29 14.84 -1.04 -12.19
CA LYS A 29 15.05 -1.01 -10.72
C LYS A 29 15.14 0.43 -10.22
N MET A 30 15.37 0.57 -8.93
CA MET A 30 15.57 1.86 -8.28
C MET A 30 16.58 2.73 -9.02
N ASN A 31 16.18 3.97 -9.31
CA ASN A 31 16.95 5.01 -9.99
C ASN A 31 17.27 4.75 -11.49
N ASP A 32 16.80 3.66 -12.09
CA ASP A 32 16.85 3.54 -13.53
C ASP A 32 16.02 4.64 -14.17
N VAL A 33 16.39 5.04 -15.38
CA VAL A 33 15.71 6.08 -16.14
C VAL A 33 15.40 5.59 -17.56
N LEU A 34 14.33 6.13 -18.11
CA LEU A 34 13.92 5.93 -19.50
C LEU A 34 13.72 7.30 -20.15
N ASP A 35 14.47 7.56 -21.22
CA ASP A 35 14.27 8.72 -22.08
C ASP A 35 13.10 8.47 -23.03
N LEU A 36 12.12 9.36 -23.00
CA LEU A 36 10.93 9.35 -23.86
C LEU A 36 11.06 10.32 -25.05
N GLY A 37 12.24 10.85 -25.30
CA GLY A 37 12.45 11.86 -26.33
C GLY A 37 12.07 13.27 -25.89
N GLY A 38 12.75 13.79 -24.86
CA GLY A 38 12.52 15.12 -24.27
C GLY A 38 11.79 15.08 -22.94
N ARG A 39 11.47 13.92 -22.43
CA ARG A 39 10.97 13.66 -21.09
C ARG A 39 11.62 12.42 -20.51
N THR A 40 11.80 12.41 -19.20
CA THR A 40 12.51 11.35 -18.48
C THR A 40 11.59 10.70 -17.45
N LEU A 41 11.37 9.39 -17.56
CA LEU A 41 10.80 8.59 -16.48
C LEU A 41 11.92 8.05 -15.60
N LYS A 42 11.87 8.35 -14.32
CA LYS A 42 12.71 7.76 -13.28
C LYS A 42 11.90 6.71 -12.51
N PHE A 43 12.48 5.52 -12.33
CA PHE A 43 11.82 4.43 -11.61
C PHE A 43 12.25 4.39 -10.14
N ILE A 44 11.27 4.20 -9.26
CA ILE A 44 11.45 4.14 -7.81
C ILE A 44 10.86 2.83 -7.31
N SER A 45 11.69 1.99 -6.71
CA SER A 45 11.27 0.69 -6.22
C SER A 45 10.40 0.86 -4.97
N ALA A 46 9.20 0.29 -4.99
CA ALA A 46 8.23 0.33 -3.90
C ALA A 46 7.64 -1.07 -3.62
N PRO A 47 8.48 -2.11 -3.42
CA PRO A 47 8.00 -3.48 -3.28
C PRO A 47 7.07 -3.62 -2.07
N ASN A 48 6.07 -4.51 -2.19
CA ASN A 48 5.05 -4.78 -1.18
C ASN A 48 4.12 -3.57 -0.87
N LEU A 49 3.94 -2.68 -1.84
CA LEU A 49 2.94 -1.61 -1.77
C LEU A 49 1.91 -1.72 -2.93
N HIS A 50 0.88 -2.62 -2.87
CA HIS A 50 0.88 -3.65 -1.80
C HIS A 50 1.35 -5.01 -2.36
N TRP A 51 1.75 -5.06 -3.66
CA TRP A 51 2.28 -6.22 -4.34
C TRP A 51 3.82 -6.20 -4.38
N PRO A 52 4.49 -7.41 -4.41
CA PRO A 52 5.95 -7.49 -4.42
C PRO A 52 6.62 -6.84 -5.63
N ASP A 53 5.90 -6.67 -6.72
CA ASP A 53 6.36 -6.15 -8.00
C ASP A 53 6.17 -4.64 -8.18
N THR A 54 5.57 -3.96 -7.21
CA THR A 54 5.24 -2.53 -7.31
C THR A 54 6.48 -1.66 -7.51
N ILE A 55 6.40 -0.78 -8.49
CA ILE A 55 7.33 0.32 -8.73
C ILE A 55 6.53 1.61 -8.92
N TYR A 56 7.12 2.74 -8.53
CA TYR A 56 6.62 4.05 -8.91
C TYR A 56 7.38 4.55 -10.13
N SER A 57 6.73 5.40 -10.92
CA SER A 57 7.34 6.10 -12.04
C SER A 57 7.22 7.59 -11.83
N TYR A 58 8.33 8.30 -11.93
CA TYR A 58 8.39 9.75 -11.74
C TYR A 58 8.77 10.43 -13.05
N LEU A 59 7.87 11.27 -13.57
CA LEU A 59 8.10 12.08 -14.75
C LEU A 59 8.82 13.36 -14.31
N VAL A 60 10.11 13.42 -14.62
CA VAL A 60 11.05 14.36 -14.00
C VAL A 60 10.72 15.81 -14.33
N GLU A 61 10.45 16.13 -15.60
CA GLU A 61 10.27 17.49 -16.10
C GLU A 61 8.97 18.11 -15.63
N GLU A 62 7.91 17.33 -15.51
CA GLU A 62 6.60 17.75 -15.00
C GLU A 62 6.41 17.53 -13.50
N GLU A 63 7.35 16.84 -12.83
CA GLU A 63 7.29 16.57 -11.40
C GLU A 63 6.05 15.75 -11.00
N ILE A 64 5.65 14.80 -11.88
CA ILE A 64 4.48 13.94 -11.70
C ILE A 64 4.91 12.54 -11.23
N LEU A 65 4.31 12.06 -10.16
CA LEU A 65 4.58 10.75 -9.58
C LEU A 65 3.39 9.81 -9.82
N PHE A 66 3.64 8.66 -10.45
CA PHE A 66 2.69 7.56 -10.61
C PHE A 66 2.98 6.51 -9.56
N THR A 67 2.03 6.22 -8.68
CA THR A 67 2.25 5.45 -7.44
C THR A 67 1.54 4.11 -7.38
N CYS A 68 0.99 3.62 -8.50
CA CYS A 68 0.06 2.48 -8.43
C CYS A 68 -1.02 2.77 -7.38
N ASP A 69 -1.20 1.88 -6.41
CA ASP A 69 -2.25 1.98 -5.40
C ASP A 69 -1.91 2.92 -4.23
N SER A 70 -0.63 3.26 -4.04
CA SER A 70 -0.21 4.10 -2.90
C SER A 70 -0.78 5.50 -3.00
N PHE A 71 -1.22 6.04 -1.86
CA PHE A 71 -1.88 7.34 -1.73
C PHE A 71 -3.24 7.43 -2.42
N GLY A 72 -3.78 6.29 -2.89
CA GLY A 72 -5.10 6.18 -3.49
C GLY A 72 -6.24 6.07 -2.49
N SER A 73 -7.45 6.06 -3.02
CA SER A 73 -8.69 5.83 -2.26
C SER A 73 -9.75 5.22 -3.15
N HIS A 74 -10.72 4.50 -2.58
CA HIS A 74 -11.94 4.11 -3.30
C HIS A 74 -12.99 5.22 -3.18
N TYR A 75 -12.70 6.36 -3.81
CA TYR A 75 -13.57 7.53 -3.79
C TYR A 75 -13.71 8.13 -5.19
N ALA A 76 -14.90 8.56 -5.53
CA ALA A 76 -15.21 9.22 -6.78
C ALA A 76 -16.16 10.41 -6.54
N PHE A 77 -15.98 11.46 -7.32
CA PHE A 77 -16.84 12.62 -7.39
C PHE A 77 -16.88 13.15 -8.83
N ASP A 78 -17.52 14.28 -9.09
CA ASP A 78 -17.78 14.77 -10.45
C ASP A 78 -16.55 15.27 -11.22
N ASP A 79 -15.38 15.31 -10.57
CA ASP A 79 -14.08 15.69 -11.16
C ASP A 79 -13.02 14.62 -10.85
N VAL A 80 -11.85 14.72 -11.48
CA VAL A 80 -10.72 13.82 -11.25
C VAL A 80 -9.61 14.43 -10.40
N LEU A 81 -9.60 15.77 -10.23
CA LEU A 81 -8.55 16.50 -9.53
C LEU A 81 -8.92 16.77 -8.07
N MET A 82 -8.02 16.47 -7.16
CA MET A 82 -8.22 16.70 -5.71
C MET A 82 -8.51 18.17 -5.41
N SER A 83 -7.92 19.13 -6.15
CA SER A 83 -8.19 20.57 -6.00
C SER A 83 -9.64 20.97 -6.27
N LYS A 84 -10.43 20.08 -6.88
CA LYS A 84 -11.85 20.27 -7.20
C LYS A 84 -12.78 19.56 -6.20
N LEU A 85 -12.24 18.86 -5.21
CA LEU A 85 -13.06 18.22 -4.20
C LEU A 85 -13.88 19.27 -3.44
N PRO A 86 -15.23 19.18 -3.42
CA PRO A 86 -16.05 20.07 -2.61
C PRO A 86 -15.74 19.95 -1.12
N VAL A 87 -15.72 21.07 -0.42
CA VAL A 87 -15.35 21.12 1.01
C VAL A 87 -16.26 20.21 1.87
N GLU A 88 -17.54 20.18 1.54
CA GLU A 88 -18.54 19.34 2.22
C GLU A 88 -18.33 17.84 2.03
N LYS A 89 -17.53 17.43 1.02
CA LYS A 89 -17.18 16.02 0.77
C LYS A 89 -15.85 15.62 1.38
N ASN A 90 -15.20 16.52 2.12
CA ASN A 90 -13.89 16.25 2.68
C ASN A 90 -13.89 15.08 3.67
N ASP A 91 -14.86 15.03 4.57
CA ASP A 91 -14.94 13.98 5.60
C ASP A 91 -15.21 12.61 4.95
N ASP A 92 -16.10 12.55 3.97
CA ASP A 92 -16.37 11.35 3.19
C ASP A 92 -15.09 10.84 2.46
N TYR A 93 -14.31 11.78 1.89
CA TYR A 93 -13.05 11.41 1.26
C TYR A 93 -12.03 10.88 2.27
N MET A 94 -11.91 11.51 3.44
CA MET A 94 -10.98 11.07 4.49
C MET A 94 -11.36 9.70 5.05
N ASP A 95 -12.64 9.43 5.22
CA ASP A 95 -13.14 8.11 5.60
C ASP A 95 -12.84 7.06 4.53
N ALA A 96 -13.04 7.39 3.25
CA ALA A 96 -12.70 6.50 2.14
C ALA A 96 -11.18 6.23 2.04
N LEU A 97 -10.35 7.25 2.29
CA LEU A 97 -8.89 7.13 2.33
C LEU A 97 -8.45 6.17 3.45
N LEU A 98 -9.00 6.33 4.66
CA LEU A 98 -8.71 5.45 5.79
C LEU A 98 -9.19 4.01 5.54
N ASN A 99 -10.41 3.87 5.02
CA ASN A 99 -11.00 2.56 4.68
C ASN A 99 -10.22 1.85 3.55
N TYR A 100 -9.56 2.59 2.68
CA TYR A 100 -8.65 2.05 1.67
C TYR A 100 -7.30 1.66 2.27
N TYR A 101 -6.72 2.54 3.11
CA TYR A 101 -5.43 2.31 3.75
C TYR A 101 -5.43 1.07 4.66
N ASN A 102 -6.45 0.91 5.50
CA ASN A 102 -6.48 -0.12 6.54
C ASN A 102 -6.31 -1.56 6.01
N PRO A 103 -7.09 -2.05 5.03
CA PRO A 103 -6.92 -3.42 4.53
C PRO A 103 -5.73 -3.58 3.59
N ILE A 104 -5.28 -2.52 2.91
CA ILE A 104 -4.32 -2.60 1.82
C ILE A 104 -2.90 -2.28 2.28
N PHE A 105 -2.72 -1.22 3.08
CA PHE A 105 -1.39 -0.71 3.45
C PHE A 105 -1.02 -0.93 4.92
N ALA A 106 -1.99 -0.98 5.83
CA ALA A 106 -1.70 -1.18 7.24
C ALA A 106 -0.91 -2.48 7.54
N PRO A 107 -1.09 -3.58 6.79
CA PRO A 107 -0.23 -4.77 6.93
C PRO A 107 1.23 -4.53 6.51
N PHE A 108 1.49 -3.45 5.76
CA PHE A 108 2.78 -3.14 5.13
C PHE A 108 3.42 -1.83 5.63
N LYS A 109 3.09 -1.37 6.84
CA LYS A 109 3.54 -0.09 7.44
C LYS A 109 5.03 0.21 7.22
N THR A 110 5.92 -0.75 7.44
CA THR A 110 7.35 -0.58 7.27
C THR A 110 7.75 -0.30 5.82
N TYR A 111 7.02 -0.85 4.85
CA TYR A 111 7.24 -0.57 3.42
C TYR A 111 6.69 0.79 3.04
N VAL A 112 5.55 1.21 3.61
CA VAL A 112 5.01 2.57 3.42
C VAL A 112 6.03 3.61 3.88
N LEU A 113 6.57 3.48 5.09
CA LEU A 113 7.59 4.40 5.61
C LEU A 113 8.87 4.43 4.76
N LYS A 114 9.32 3.26 4.27
CA LYS A 114 10.47 3.18 3.35
C LYS A 114 10.18 3.90 2.03
N ALA A 115 9.01 3.68 1.43
CA ALA A 115 8.63 4.34 0.19
C ALA A 115 8.56 5.87 0.36
N ILE A 116 7.90 6.36 1.43
CA ILE A 116 7.86 7.79 1.75
C ILE A 116 9.29 8.37 1.88
N ALA A 117 10.19 7.64 2.56
CA ALA A 117 11.58 8.07 2.68
C ALA A 117 12.30 8.18 1.32
N THR A 118 11.98 7.32 0.35
CA THR A 118 12.57 7.41 -1.01
C THR A 118 12.06 8.60 -1.82
N LEU A 119 10.90 9.15 -1.46
CA LEU A 119 10.35 10.35 -2.09
C LEU A 119 10.96 11.62 -1.53
N SER A 120 11.67 11.54 -0.41
CA SER A 120 12.38 12.69 0.19
C SER A 120 13.40 13.26 -0.81
N GLY A 121 13.29 14.54 -1.09
CA GLY A 121 14.16 15.23 -2.06
C GLY A 121 13.65 15.21 -3.50
N LEU A 122 12.50 14.60 -3.80
CA LEU A 122 11.77 14.82 -5.03
C LEU A 122 10.81 15.99 -4.88
N ASN A 123 10.78 16.86 -5.88
CA ASN A 123 9.73 17.85 -5.97
C ASN A 123 8.53 17.20 -6.68
N VAL A 124 7.44 16.96 -5.95
CA VAL A 124 6.25 16.30 -6.50
C VAL A 124 5.11 17.30 -6.55
N LYS A 125 4.70 17.68 -7.77
CA LYS A 125 3.57 18.58 -8.01
C LYS A 125 2.24 17.86 -8.18
N MET A 126 2.29 16.59 -8.53
CA MET A 126 1.10 15.78 -8.77
C MET A 126 1.39 14.31 -8.45
N ILE A 127 0.46 13.64 -7.78
CA ILE A 127 0.45 12.18 -7.64
C ILE A 127 -0.73 11.61 -8.42
N CYS A 128 -0.44 10.65 -9.30
CA CYS A 128 -1.43 9.90 -10.06
C CYS A 128 -1.53 8.47 -9.50
N PRO A 129 -2.43 8.22 -8.55
CA PRO A 129 -2.64 6.86 -8.02
C PRO A 129 -3.46 6.02 -9.00
N GLY A 130 -3.49 4.71 -8.78
CA GLY A 130 -4.31 3.77 -9.56
C GLY A 130 -5.80 3.83 -9.22
N HIS A 131 -6.16 4.38 -8.05
CA HIS A 131 -7.52 4.49 -7.54
C HIS A 131 -7.77 5.84 -6.90
N GLY A 132 -8.96 6.39 -7.11
CA GLY A 132 -9.38 7.67 -6.54
C GLY A 132 -8.90 8.89 -7.32
N PRO A 133 -9.00 10.09 -6.74
CA PRO A 133 -8.64 11.32 -7.42
C PRO A 133 -7.14 11.46 -7.61
N VAL A 134 -6.77 12.20 -8.67
CA VAL A 134 -5.40 12.67 -8.88
C VAL A 134 -5.09 13.75 -7.86
N LEU A 135 -4.00 13.59 -7.13
CA LEU A 135 -3.58 14.54 -6.10
C LEU A 135 -2.75 15.65 -6.74
N ASP A 136 -3.40 16.71 -7.17
CA ASP A 136 -2.81 17.99 -7.62
C ASP A 136 -2.82 19.05 -6.50
N ALA A 137 -3.41 18.70 -5.37
CA ALA A 137 -3.45 19.45 -4.12
C ALA A 137 -3.34 18.49 -2.94
N ARG A 138 -3.02 19.00 -1.74
CA ARG A 138 -2.95 18.27 -0.48
C ARG A 138 -1.93 17.11 -0.47
N ILE A 139 -0.93 17.13 -1.36
CA ILE A 139 0.06 16.06 -1.53
C ILE A 139 0.81 15.79 -0.22
N GLU A 140 1.39 16.84 0.36
CA GLU A 140 2.12 16.71 1.63
C GLU A 140 1.24 16.23 2.78
N GLU A 141 -0.01 16.70 2.82
CA GLU A 141 -1.00 16.29 3.83
C GLU A 141 -1.26 14.78 3.72
N ILE A 142 -1.58 14.27 2.53
CA ILE A 142 -1.86 12.85 2.31
C ILE A 142 -0.63 11.98 2.61
N ILE A 143 0.56 12.40 2.20
CA ILE A 143 1.82 11.71 2.53
C ILE A 143 2.03 11.66 4.04
N ASN A 144 1.79 12.77 4.76
CA ASN A 144 1.94 12.83 6.21
C ASN A 144 0.91 11.96 6.94
N ILE A 145 -0.33 11.89 6.46
CA ILE A 145 -1.37 11.00 6.97
C ILE A 145 -0.95 9.53 6.82
N TYR A 146 -0.46 9.12 5.64
CA TYR A 146 0.07 7.77 5.43
C TYR A 146 1.25 7.47 6.34
N LYS A 147 2.13 8.46 6.56
CA LYS A 147 3.26 8.34 7.49
C LYS A 147 2.79 8.17 8.93
N GLU A 148 1.84 8.97 9.38
CA GLU A 148 1.24 8.90 10.72
C GLU A 148 0.60 7.53 10.96
N TRP A 149 -0.27 7.08 10.05
CA TRP A 149 -0.92 5.77 10.16
C TRP A 149 0.06 4.60 10.09
N SER A 150 1.22 4.79 9.47
CA SER A 150 2.27 3.76 9.37
C SER A 150 3.24 3.79 10.54
N THR A 151 3.27 4.87 11.32
CA THR A 151 4.13 4.96 12.48
C THR A 151 3.55 4.10 13.60
N GLU A 152 4.35 3.17 14.12
CA GLU A 152 3.94 2.31 15.21
C GLU A 152 3.97 3.09 16.52
N ASP A 153 2.86 3.04 17.26
CA ASP A 153 2.83 3.48 18.65
C ASP A 153 3.30 2.34 19.55
N PHE A 154 4.56 2.36 19.93
CA PHE A 154 5.15 1.38 20.85
C PHE A 154 4.65 1.55 22.30
N SER A 155 3.90 2.62 22.60
CA SER A 155 3.27 2.81 23.91
C SER A 155 1.94 2.06 24.03
N ALA A 156 1.35 1.65 22.91
CA ALA A 156 0.11 0.90 22.90
C ALA A 156 0.27 -0.49 23.53
N GLU A 157 -0.74 -0.94 24.25
CA GLU A 157 -0.81 -2.28 24.81
C GLU A 157 -0.67 -3.32 23.70
N LYS A 158 0.30 -4.23 23.82
CA LYS A 158 0.49 -5.30 22.85
C LYS A 158 -0.66 -6.28 22.95
N LEU A 159 -1.49 -6.30 21.91
CA LEU A 159 -2.65 -7.19 21.81
C LEU A 159 -2.44 -8.23 20.71
N VAL A 160 -2.60 -9.50 21.05
CA VAL A 160 -2.72 -10.60 20.10
C VAL A 160 -4.16 -11.10 20.10
N VAL A 161 -4.76 -11.17 18.93
CA VAL A 161 -6.11 -11.71 18.73
C VAL A 161 -5.99 -13.04 18.00
N ILE A 162 -6.59 -14.11 18.55
CA ILE A 162 -6.62 -15.44 17.96
C ILE A 162 -8.09 -15.80 17.69
N PRO A 163 -8.62 -15.53 16.48
CA PRO A 163 -9.92 -16.04 16.10
C PRO A 163 -9.82 -17.51 15.73
N PHE A 164 -10.82 -18.31 16.09
CA PHE A 164 -10.89 -19.73 15.75
C PHE A 164 -12.33 -20.21 15.59
N THR A 165 -12.52 -21.30 14.86
CA THR A 165 -13.74 -22.11 14.85
C THR A 165 -13.39 -23.51 15.33
N SER A 166 -14.28 -24.18 16.06
CA SER A 166 -13.95 -25.48 16.64
C SER A 166 -15.17 -26.40 16.81
N ALA A 167 -15.55 -27.10 15.76
CA ALA A 167 -16.68 -28.02 15.77
C ALA A 167 -16.54 -29.16 16.79
N TYR A 168 -15.32 -29.63 17.06
CA TYR A 168 -15.02 -30.78 17.94
C TYR A 168 -14.08 -30.44 19.09
N GLY A 169 -13.77 -29.16 19.33
CA GLY A 169 -12.91 -28.73 20.42
C GLY A 169 -11.40 -28.73 20.12
N TYR A 170 -10.92 -29.40 19.07
CA TYR A 170 -9.48 -29.51 18.79
C TYR A 170 -8.83 -28.18 18.44
N THR A 171 -9.45 -27.37 17.58
CA THR A 171 -8.93 -26.06 17.21
C THR A 171 -8.94 -25.11 18.39
N LYS A 172 -9.91 -25.23 19.30
CA LYS A 172 -9.93 -24.48 20.56
C LYS A 172 -8.72 -24.79 21.43
N ILE A 173 -8.41 -26.08 21.62
CA ILE A 173 -7.22 -26.55 22.39
C ILE A 173 -5.94 -25.98 21.74
N MET A 174 -5.83 -26.01 20.42
CA MET A 174 -4.69 -25.42 19.71
C MET A 174 -4.58 -23.92 19.96
N ALA A 175 -5.69 -23.15 19.87
CA ALA A 175 -5.72 -21.73 20.13
C ALA A 175 -5.31 -21.40 21.58
N GLU A 176 -5.78 -22.18 22.56
CA GLU A 176 -5.41 -22.06 23.95
C GLU A 176 -3.91 -22.34 24.17
N THR A 177 -3.37 -23.38 23.55
CA THR A 177 -1.94 -23.73 23.63
C THR A 177 -1.06 -22.64 23.00
N VAL A 178 -1.48 -22.07 21.87
CA VAL A 178 -0.79 -20.92 21.24
C VAL A 178 -0.79 -19.72 22.17
N LYS A 179 -1.94 -19.40 22.79
CA LYS A 179 -2.04 -18.32 23.80
C LYS A 179 -1.06 -18.55 24.95
N GLU A 180 -1.02 -19.75 25.53
CA GLU A 180 -0.09 -20.10 26.61
C GLU A 180 1.37 -19.90 26.19
N GLY A 181 1.75 -20.35 24.99
CA GLY A 181 3.09 -20.17 24.45
C GLY A 181 3.46 -18.69 24.28
N ILE A 182 2.54 -17.86 23.80
CA ILE A 182 2.75 -16.41 23.65
C ILE A 182 2.98 -15.76 25.01
N VAL A 183 2.12 -16.04 26.00
CA VAL A 183 2.21 -15.46 27.35
C VAL A 183 3.48 -15.93 28.07
N MET A 184 3.91 -17.18 27.82
CA MET A 184 5.17 -17.71 28.37
C MET A 184 6.39 -16.93 27.87
N VAL A 185 6.40 -16.54 26.60
CA VAL A 185 7.51 -15.78 25.97
C VAL A 185 7.43 -14.30 26.33
N ASN A 186 6.25 -13.72 26.40
CA ASN A 186 6.02 -12.31 26.73
C ASN A 186 4.81 -12.15 27.67
N PRO A 187 5.02 -12.14 28.99
CA PRO A 187 3.93 -11.99 29.96
C PRO A 187 3.16 -10.66 29.91
N ASN A 188 3.74 -9.65 29.25
CA ASN A 188 3.14 -8.31 29.16
C ASN A 188 2.25 -8.14 27.91
N VAL A 189 1.96 -9.23 27.19
CA VAL A 189 1.07 -9.19 26.03
C VAL A 189 -0.35 -9.60 26.43
N THR A 190 -1.34 -8.84 26.02
CA THR A 190 -2.74 -9.25 26.13
C THR A 190 -3.09 -10.20 25.00
N VAL A 191 -3.54 -11.43 25.30
CA VAL A 191 -3.99 -12.38 24.29
C VAL A 191 -5.48 -12.64 24.45
N ARG A 192 -6.26 -12.34 23.39
CA ARG A 192 -7.71 -12.58 23.32
C ARG A 192 -8.03 -13.69 22.35
N LEU A 193 -8.83 -14.67 22.80
CA LEU A 193 -9.37 -15.75 21.99
C LEU A 193 -10.80 -15.39 21.56
N TYR A 194 -11.13 -15.55 20.28
CA TYR A 194 -12.48 -15.33 19.75
C TYR A 194 -12.96 -16.61 19.08
N ASP A 195 -13.97 -17.22 19.67
CA ASP A 195 -14.70 -18.34 19.07
C ASP A 195 -15.73 -17.78 18.08
N LEU A 196 -15.50 -18.01 16.78
CA LEU A 196 -16.34 -17.48 15.71
C LEU A 196 -17.63 -18.31 15.51
N ASP A 197 -17.75 -19.47 16.14
CA ASP A 197 -18.97 -20.30 16.11
C ASP A 197 -20.02 -19.82 17.12
N ILE A 198 -19.60 -19.05 18.13
CA ILE A 198 -20.50 -18.45 19.11
C ILE A 198 -20.98 -17.11 18.56
N LYS A 199 -22.24 -17.09 18.11
CA LYS A 199 -22.92 -15.80 17.82
C LYS A 199 -23.10 -15.04 19.14
N SER A 200 -22.42 -13.90 19.24
CA SER A 200 -22.62 -12.91 20.30
C SER A 200 -24.01 -12.30 20.29
#